data_6e93946e0de4388b85a4c612030e29b1
#
_entry.id   6e93946e0de4388b85a4c612030e29b1
#
_cell.length_a   1.000
_cell.length_b   1.000
_cell.length_c   1.000
_cell.angle_alpha   90.00
_cell.angle_beta   90.00
_cell.angle_gamma   90.00
#
_symmetry.space_group_name_H-M   'P 1'
#
loop_
_entity.id
_entity.type
_entity.pdbx_description
1 polymer ?
#
loop_
_entity_poly.entity_id
_entity_poly.type
_entity_poly.pdbx_seq_one_letter_code
_entity_poly.pdbx_strand_id
1 'polypeptide(L)'
;MSNRSPKEDDLRLRKSVSSWLLAPSGLNCLSLPKVPKGLSNPRPDVIGISHSGGYLAGDSELIAVQVRTSPSRFISTLGDAYACSVFAGRVYCAFYLGEANFSEEQIEAALHLRVGLIRVDSDFSCQRTLPAPSLQPIERFRLRLIDELGLATCQLCAIVFPSPVESENGGSLFWNEIWAEHFGRLRNESVYDRRALCPDCLRNLEKIATERDG
;
A
#
# COMPACT_ATOMS: atom_id res chain seq x y z
N MET A 1 13.62 -21.73 25.80
CA MET A 1 13.77 -20.43 25.10
C MET A 1 14.56 -20.68 23.83
N SER A 2 13.96 -20.52 22.67
CA SER A 2 14.60 -20.79 21.37
C SER A 2 15.59 -19.68 21.07
N ASN A 3 16.84 -20.05 20.82
CA ASN A 3 17.97 -19.13 20.49
C ASN A 3 17.84 -18.62 19.04
N ARG A 4 16.80 -17.79 18.77
CA ARG A 4 16.58 -17.20 17.45
C ARG A 4 17.44 -15.97 17.25
N SER A 5 17.85 -15.72 16.02
CA SER A 5 18.60 -14.51 15.71
C SER A 5 17.67 -13.28 15.66
N PRO A 6 18.13 -12.07 16.04
CA PRO A 6 17.33 -10.84 15.95
C PRO A 6 16.76 -10.57 14.55
N LYS A 7 17.43 -11.06 13.49
CA LYS A 7 16.98 -10.93 12.10
C LYS A 7 15.77 -11.85 11.78
N GLU A 8 15.71 -13.02 12.39
CA GLU A 8 14.59 -13.96 12.24
C GLU A 8 13.32 -13.41 12.89
N ASP A 9 13.46 -12.80 14.06
CA ASP A 9 12.34 -12.18 14.78
C ASP A 9 11.80 -10.96 14.01
N ASP A 10 12.67 -10.12 13.44
CA ASP A 10 12.27 -8.99 12.60
C ASP A 10 11.51 -9.46 11.34
N LEU A 11 12.01 -10.49 10.65
CA LEU A 11 11.33 -11.03 9.47
C LEU A 11 9.97 -11.64 9.82
N ARG A 12 9.89 -12.36 10.95
CA ARG A 12 8.64 -12.94 11.42
C ARG A 12 7.62 -11.86 11.75
N LEU A 13 8.06 -10.82 12.44
CA LEU A 13 7.21 -9.69 12.80
C LEU A 13 6.63 -8.99 11.56
N ARG A 14 7.45 -8.71 10.56
CA ARG A 14 6.99 -8.13 9.27
C ARG A 14 5.98 -9.02 8.57
N LYS A 15 6.21 -10.34 8.57
CA LYS A 15 5.26 -11.31 7.99
C LYS A 15 3.92 -11.29 8.73
N SER A 16 3.93 -11.24 10.06
CA SER A 16 2.71 -11.18 10.86
C SER A 16 1.91 -9.91 10.59
N VAL A 17 2.58 -8.77 10.55
CA VAL A 17 1.94 -7.48 10.19
C VAL A 17 1.38 -7.54 8.77
N SER A 18 2.14 -8.09 7.81
CA SER A 18 1.69 -8.24 6.42
C SER A 18 0.45 -9.14 6.32
N SER A 19 0.43 -10.26 7.02
CA SER A 19 -0.72 -11.17 7.05
C SER A 19 -1.94 -10.54 7.71
N TRP A 20 -1.73 -9.74 8.76
CA TRP A 20 -2.81 -9.03 9.44
C TRP A 20 -3.40 -7.91 8.55
N LEU A 21 -2.57 -7.19 7.81
CA LEU A 21 -3.07 -6.18 6.85
C LEU A 21 -4.02 -6.82 5.81
N LEU A 22 -3.71 -8.03 5.35
CA LEU A 22 -4.52 -8.78 4.39
C LEU A 22 -5.81 -9.33 5.00
N ALA A 23 -5.82 -9.63 6.29
CA ALA A 23 -6.95 -10.28 6.96
C ALA A 23 -8.17 -9.33 7.07
N PRO A 24 -9.42 -9.86 6.96
CA PRO A 24 -10.64 -9.08 7.21
C PRO A 24 -10.72 -8.49 8.62
N SER A 25 -10.12 -9.15 9.60
CA SER A 25 -10.00 -8.66 10.98
C SER A 25 -8.96 -7.54 11.14
N GLY A 26 -8.09 -7.35 10.15
CA GLY A 26 -7.09 -6.29 10.10
C GLY A 26 -7.59 -5.07 9.33
N LEU A 27 -6.91 -4.74 8.23
CA LEU A 27 -7.29 -3.62 7.35
C LEU A 27 -7.91 -4.07 6.02
N ASN A 28 -7.99 -5.38 5.79
CA ASN A 28 -8.54 -5.96 4.55
C ASN A 28 -7.96 -5.32 3.27
N CYS A 29 -6.64 -5.20 3.22
CA CYS A 29 -5.93 -4.58 2.11
C CYS A 29 -4.91 -5.54 1.50
N LEU A 30 -4.58 -5.36 0.22
CA LEU A 30 -3.46 -6.06 -0.40
C LEU A 30 -2.17 -5.69 0.35
N SER A 31 -1.42 -6.68 0.80
CA SER A 31 -0.15 -6.45 1.49
C SER A 31 1.02 -6.88 0.62
N LEU A 32 2.03 -6.01 0.52
CA LEU A 32 3.24 -6.23 -0.25
C LEU A 32 4.41 -6.48 0.71
N PRO A 33 4.93 -7.72 0.76
CA PRO A 33 5.97 -8.11 1.72
C PRO A 33 7.37 -7.57 1.38
N LYS A 34 7.55 -7.04 0.17
CA LYS A 34 8.82 -6.48 -0.29
C LYS A 34 8.62 -5.03 -0.72
N VAL A 35 9.31 -4.15 -0.04
CA VAL A 35 9.43 -2.75 -0.42
C VAL A 35 10.63 -2.60 -1.37
N PRO A 36 10.47 -1.94 -2.54
CA PRO A 36 11.55 -1.76 -3.50
C PRO A 36 12.79 -1.13 -2.87
N LYS A 37 13.97 -1.55 -3.31
CA LYS A 37 15.25 -0.99 -2.83
C LYS A 37 15.48 0.46 -3.29
N GLY A 38 14.78 0.89 -4.35
CA GLY A 38 14.90 2.23 -4.95
C GLY A 38 14.24 3.36 -4.15
N LEU A 39 13.35 3.04 -3.20
CA LEU A 39 12.82 4.05 -2.30
C LEU A 39 13.93 4.61 -1.41
N SER A 40 14.33 5.84 -1.71
CA SER A 40 15.09 6.67 -0.78
C SER A 40 14.24 6.96 0.46
N ASN A 41 14.90 7.20 1.62
CA ASN A 41 14.20 7.54 2.87
C ASN A 41 13.03 8.53 2.66
N PRO A 42 11.87 8.31 3.29
CA PRO A 42 11.56 7.26 4.26
C PRO A 42 11.14 5.94 3.59
N ARG A 43 11.63 4.81 4.13
CA ARG A 43 11.31 3.47 3.62
C ARG A 43 10.45 2.71 4.63
N PRO A 44 9.20 2.35 4.30
CA PRO A 44 8.37 1.52 5.16
C PRO A 44 8.87 0.06 5.17
N ASP A 45 8.54 -0.66 6.23
CA ASP A 45 8.86 -2.09 6.34
C ASP A 45 7.82 -2.97 5.65
N VAL A 46 6.55 -2.52 5.65
CA VAL A 46 5.42 -3.17 4.98
C VAL A 46 4.57 -2.10 4.29
N ILE A 47 4.08 -2.42 3.09
CA ILE A 47 3.12 -1.60 2.36
C ILE A 47 1.81 -2.36 2.22
N GLY A 48 0.70 -1.70 2.53
CA GLY A 48 -0.65 -2.14 2.23
C GLY A 48 -1.27 -1.26 1.15
N ILE A 49 -2.20 -1.82 0.38
CA ILE A 49 -3.02 -1.10 -0.58
C ILE A 49 -4.47 -1.44 -0.30
N SER A 50 -5.24 -0.49 0.18
CA SER A 50 -6.68 -0.63 0.30
C SER A 50 -7.37 -0.09 -0.94
N HIS A 51 -8.50 -0.69 -1.27
CA HIS A 51 -9.39 -0.22 -2.34
C HIS A 51 -10.80 -0.06 -1.78
N SER A 52 -11.42 1.06 -2.08
CA SER A 52 -12.81 1.35 -1.74
C SER A 52 -13.55 1.86 -2.96
N GLY A 53 -14.85 1.57 -3.03
CA GLY A 53 -15.72 2.00 -4.14
C GLY A 53 -15.99 0.91 -5.20
N GLY A 54 -16.70 1.27 -6.25
CA GLY A 54 -17.15 0.40 -7.34
C GLY A 54 -16.53 0.73 -8.69
N TYR A 55 -17.09 0.17 -9.76
CA TYR A 55 -16.52 0.20 -11.11
C TYR A 55 -16.28 1.59 -11.72
N LEU A 56 -16.93 2.64 -11.26
CA LEU A 56 -16.80 3.98 -11.88
C LEU A 56 -16.37 5.06 -10.87
N ALA A 57 -16.25 4.70 -9.61
CA ALA A 57 -15.91 5.65 -8.55
C ALA A 57 -15.18 4.90 -7.43
N GLY A 58 -13.97 4.46 -7.72
CA GLY A 58 -13.10 3.82 -6.75
C GLY A 58 -12.02 4.76 -6.26
N ASP A 59 -11.49 4.47 -5.09
CA ASP A 59 -10.31 5.10 -4.53
C ASP A 59 -9.35 4.04 -4.01
N SER A 60 -8.06 4.28 -4.16
CA SER A 60 -7.00 3.42 -3.65
C SER A 60 -6.13 4.19 -2.70
N GLU A 61 -5.94 3.66 -1.52
CA GLU A 61 -5.13 4.26 -0.47
C GLU A 61 -3.90 3.38 -0.17
N LEU A 62 -2.72 3.98 -0.22
CA LEU A 62 -1.49 3.35 0.23
C LEU A 62 -1.38 3.46 1.74
N ILE A 63 -1.00 2.35 2.38
CA ILE A 63 -0.77 2.25 3.81
C ILE A 63 0.69 1.89 4.03
N ALA A 64 1.42 2.74 4.77
CA ALA A 64 2.80 2.48 5.13
C ALA A 64 2.90 2.04 6.60
N VAL A 65 3.65 0.97 6.88
CA VAL A 65 3.85 0.48 8.23
C VAL A 65 5.34 0.37 8.54
N GLN A 66 5.77 1.03 9.63
CA GLN A 66 7.06 0.81 10.26
C GLN A 66 6.91 -0.30 11.30
N VAL A 67 7.83 -1.27 11.30
CA VAL A 67 7.76 -2.44 12.17
C VAL A 67 9.00 -2.48 13.07
N ARG A 68 8.82 -2.61 14.37
CA ARG A 68 9.91 -2.63 15.34
C ARG A 68 9.70 -3.72 16.40
N THR A 69 10.79 -4.39 16.73
CA THR A 69 10.84 -5.42 17.77
C THR A 69 10.82 -4.87 19.20
N SER A 70 10.92 -3.54 19.35
CA SER A 70 10.97 -2.87 20.65
C SER A 70 10.53 -1.41 20.53
N PRO A 71 9.85 -0.83 21.52
CA PRO A 71 9.49 0.58 21.56
C PRO A 71 10.65 1.53 22.00
N SER A 72 11.89 1.04 22.11
CA SER A 72 13.03 1.81 22.64
C SER A 72 13.32 3.11 21.87
N ARG A 73 12.91 3.21 20.61
CA ARG A 73 13.02 4.42 19.77
C ARG A 73 11.64 4.89 19.30
N PHE A 74 10.68 4.90 20.20
CA PHE A 74 9.28 5.14 19.86
C PHE A 74 9.06 6.42 19.04
N ILE A 75 9.48 7.57 19.56
CA ILE A 75 9.28 8.88 18.89
C ILE A 75 9.99 8.95 17.53
N SER A 76 11.23 8.45 17.44
CA SER A 76 11.94 8.39 16.16
C SER A 76 11.21 7.51 15.15
N THR A 77 10.67 6.38 15.59
CA THR A 77 9.89 5.47 14.71
C THR A 77 8.59 6.12 14.24
N LEU A 78 7.91 6.88 15.10
CA LEU A 78 6.74 7.68 14.69
C LEU A 78 7.12 8.71 13.63
N GLY A 79 8.27 9.37 13.78
CA GLY A 79 8.79 10.32 12.79
C GLY A 79 9.08 9.65 11.44
N ASP A 80 9.73 8.47 11.46
CA ASP A 80 9.99 7.67 10.24
C ASP A 80 8.68 7.24 9.56
N ALA A 81 7.67 6.84 10.34
CA ALA A 81 6.35 6.49 9.81
C ALA A 81 5.65 7.71 9.22
N TYR A 82 5.61 8.83 9.96
CA TYR A 82 4.98 10.06 9.48
C TYR A 82 5.61 10.57 8.18
N ALA A 83 6.92 10.45 8.03
CA ALA A 83 7.59 10.82 6.80
C ALA A 83 7.08 10.04 5.57
N CYS A 84 6.55 8.81 5.76
CA CYS A 84 5.90 8.05 4.70
C CYS A 84 4.57 8.66 4.22
N SER A 85 3.99 9.64 4.94
CA SER A 85 2.78 10.36 4.52
C SER A 85 2.95 11.12 3.20
N VAL A 86 4.18 11.33 2.78
CA VAL A 86 4.50 11.92 1.47
C VAL A 86 3.89 11.11 0.32
N PHE A 87 3.80 9.77 0.47
CA PHE A 87 3.25 8.87 -0.54
C PHE A 87 2.11 7.98 -0.03
N ALA A 88 1.91 7.86 1.29
CA ALA A 88 0.88 7.00 1.88
C ALA A 88 -0.26 7.83 2.49
N GLY A 89 -1.49 7.38 2.24
CA GLY A 89 -2.69 7.99 2.81
C GLY A 89 -2.91 7.63 4.28
N ARG A 90 -2.35 6.51 4.75
CA ARG A 90 -2.30 6.13 6.18
C ARG A 90 -0.93 5.61 6.56
N VAL A 91 -0.51 5.97 7.76
CA VAL A 91 0.80 5.56 8.28
C VAL A 91 0.63 4.91 9.66
N TYR A 92 1.30 3.79 9.87
CA TYR A 92 1.25 3.03 11.12
C TYR A 92 2.64 2.71 11.63
N CYS A 93 2.73 2.54 12.96
CA CYS A 93 3.84 1.87 13.61
C CYS A 93 3.35 0.58 14.26
N ALA A 94 3.99 -0.54 13.96
CA ALA A 94 3.77 -1.82 14.60
C ALA A 94 4.93 -2.12 15.55
N PHE A 95 4.61 -2.39 16.83
CA PHE A 95 5.59 -2.72 17.86
C PHE A 95 5.28 -4.09 18.48
N TYR A 96 6.32 -4.89 18.61
CA TYR A 96 6.23 -6.10 19.44
C TYR A 96 6.29 -5.69 20.90
N LEU A 97 5.18 -5.89 21.61
CA LEU A 97 5.03 -5.54 23.02
C LEU A 97 4.80 -6.79 23.90
N GLY A 98 4.55 -7.96 23.28
CA GLY A 98 4.14 -9.15 24.04
C GLY A 98 2.85 -8.88 24.80
N GLU A 99 2.88 -9.04 26.12
CA GLU A 99 1.70 -8.82 26.98
C GLU A 99 1.50 -7.35 27.40
N ALA A 100 2.48 -6.47 27.10
CA ALA A 100 2.39 -5.07 27.45
C ALA A 100 1.46 -4.28 26.51
N ASN A 101 1.03 -3.12 26.96
CA ASN A 101 0.26 -2.16 26.16
C ASN A 101 1.07 -0.89 25.92
N PHE A 102 0.64 -0.05 24.98
CA PHE A 102 1.15 1.30 24.85
C PHE A 102 0.76 2.14 26.08
N SER A 103 1.68 2.99 26.55
CA SER A 103 1.37 3.97 27.59
C SER A 103 0.49 5.10 27.03
N GLU A 104 -0.17 5.85 27.91
CA GLU A 104 -0.96 7.02 27.53
C GLU A 104 -0.11 8.06 26.77
N GLU A 105 1.11 8.32 27.22
CA GLU A 105 2.06 9.24 26.56
C GLU A 105 2.43 8.77 25.14
N GLN A 106 2.57 7.46 24.95
CA GLN A 106 2.83 6.88 23.62
C GLN A 106 1.62 7.07 22.69
N ILE A 107 0.41 6.87 23.20
CA ILE A 107 -0.83 7.08 22.44
C ILE A 107 -0.99 8.56 22.09
N GLU A 108 -0.77 9.47 23.05
CA GLU A 108 -0.83 10.92 22.82
C GLU A 108 0.18 11.38 21.75
N ALA A 109 1.42 10.91 21.83
CA ALA A 109 2.45 11.22 20.84
C ALA A 109 2.06 10.73 19.45
N ALA A 110 1.50 9.52 19.34
CA ALA A 110 1.05 8.97 18.08
C ALA A 110 -0.14 9.72 17.50
N LEU A 111 -1.10 10.13 18.35
CA LEU A 111 -2.23 10.99 17.97
C LEU A 111 -1.74 12.35 17.45
N HIS A 112 -0.81 12.98 18.15
CA HIS A 112 -0.23 14.26 17.75
C HIS A 112 0.44 14.19 16.38
N LEU A 113 1.18 13.12 16.12
CA LEU A 113 1.84 12.88 14.83
C LEU A 113 0.93 12.24 13.78
N ARG A 114 -0.35 11.97 14.10
CA ARG A 114 -1.33 11.38 13.20
C ARG A 114 -0.89 9.99 12.68
N VAL A 115 -0.19 9.22 13.52
CA VAL A 115 0.31 7.87 13.22
C VAL A 115 -0.55 6.85 13.96
N GLY A 116 -1.03 5.83 13.26
CA GLY A 116 -1.74 4.72 13.89
C GLY A 116 -0.78 3.76 14.61
N LEU A 117 -1.30 3.03 15.58
CA LEU A 117 -0.52 2.06 16.37
C LEU A 117 -1.09 0.64 16.21
N ILE A 118 -0.20 -0.29 15.98
CA ILE A 118 -0.47 -1.73 15.92
C ILE A 118 0.38 -2.40 17.01
N ARG A 119 -0.27 -3.05 17.95
CA ARG A 119 0.37 -3.91 18.94
C ARG A 119 0.58 -5.30 18.34
N VAL A 120 1.73 -5.89 18.57
CA VAL A 120 2.01 -7.29 18.25
C VAL A 120 2.30 -8.04 19.52
N ASP A 121 1.53 -9.08 19.75
CA ASP A 121 1.54 -9.90 20.98
C ASP A 121 2.65 -10.97 20.94
N SER A 122 2.81 -11.70 22.04
CA SER A 122 3.83 -12.75 22.20
C SER A 122 3.66 -13.93 21.21
N ASP A 123 2.44 -14.19 20.76
CA ASP A 123 2.10 -15.18 19.72
C ASP A 123 2.21 -14.63 18.30
N PHE A 124 2.63 -13.35 18.15
CA PHE A 124 2.67 -12.59 16.89
C PHE A 124 1.30 -12.25 16.30
N SER A 125 0.22 -12.33 17.08
CA SER A 125 -1.05 -11.75 16.70
C SER A 125 -0.95 -10.21 16.69
N CYS A 126 -1.67 -9.58 15.77
CA CYS A 126 -1.65 -8.12 15.63
C CYS A 126 -3.00 -7.52 16.02
N GLN A 127 -2.96 -6.43 16.77
CA GLN A 127 -4.13 -5.69 17.19
C GLN A 127 -3.95 -4.21 16.92
N ARG A 128 -4.93 -3.59 16.26
CA ARG A 128 -4.95 -2.14 16.05
C ARG A 128 -5.35 -1.43 17.34
N THR A 129 -4.39 -0.81 18.01
CA THR A 129 -4.63 -0.02 19.23
C THR A 129 -5.12 1.39 18.89
N LEU A 130 -4.53 2.01 17.87
CA LEU A 130 -4.90 3.36 17.43
C LEU A 130 -5.10 3.35 15.90
N PRO A 131 -6.27 3.74 15.38
CA PRO A 131 -6.47 3.90 13.94
C PRO A 131 -5.66 5.10 13.42
N ALA A 132 -5.02 4.93 12.26
CA ALA A 132 -4.40 6.04 11.56
C ALA A 132 -5.48 6.89 10.88
N PRO A 133 -5.45 8.24 11.03
CA PRO A 133 -6.30 9.11 10.23
C PRO A 133 -5.87 9.08 8.76
N SER A 134 -6.80 9.42 7.86
CA SER A 134 -6.46 9.63 6.46
C SER A 134 -5.62 10.90 6.32
N LEU A 135 -4.56 10.80 5.54
CA LEU A 135 -3.64 11.87 5.18
C LEU A 135 -3.73 12.10 3.67
N GLN A 136 -3.30 13.26 3.21
CA GLN A 136 -3.29 13.58 1.79
C GLN A 136 -1.87 13.43 1.25
N PRO A 137 -1.54 12.33 0.55
CA PRO A 137 -0.21 12.14 -0.01
C PRO A 137 0.02 13.10 -1.17
N ILE A 138 1.28 13.34 -1.49
CA ILE A 138 1.66 14.06 -2.70
C ILE A 138 1.54 13.08 -3.87
N GLU A 139 0.57 13.32 -4.76
CA GLU A 139 0.16 12.37 -5.81
C GLU A 139 1.33 11.85 -6.65
N ARG A 140 2.26 12.72 -7.05
CA ARG A 140 3.45 12.32 -7.83
C ARG A 140 4.32 11.28 -7.12
N PHE A 141 4.42 11.33 -5.78
CA PHE A 141 5.19 10.36 -5.01
C PHE A 141 4.41 9.05 -4.81
N ARG A 142 3.09 9.15 -4.67
CA ARG A 142 2.21 7.98 -4.61
C ARG A 142 2.29 7.18 -5.91
N LEU A 143 2.12 7.84 -7.05
CA LEU A 143 2.18 7.21 -8.39
C LEU A 143 3.56 6.62 -8.66
N ARG A 144 4.63 7.34 -8.31
CA ARG A 144 5.98 6.83 -8.43
C ARG A 144 6.20 5.55 -7.62
N LEU A 145 5.71 5.51 -6.37
CA LEU A 145 5.81 4.31 -5.56
C LEU A 145 5.05 3.13 -6.17
N ILE A 146 3.83 3.36 -6.67
CA ILE A 146 3.04 2.34 -7.35
C ILE A 146 3.80 1.78 -8.56
N ASP A 147 4.42 2.62 -9.37
CA ASP A 147 5.23 2.21 -10.52
C ASP A 147 6.49 1.43 -10.10
N GLU A 148 7.22 1.90 -9.07
CA GLU A 148 8.38 1.19 -8.51
C GLU A 148 8.03 -0.18 -7.91
N LEU A 149 6.77 -0.39 -7.52
CA LEU A 149 6.23 -1.68 -7.07
C LEU A 149 5.85 -2.62 -8.24
N GLY A 150 6.00 -2.18 -9.49
CA GLY A 150 5.53 -2.93 -10.66
C GLY A 150 4.00 -2.96 -10.76
N LEU A 151 3.34 -1.95 -10.24
CA LEU A 151 1.89 -1.84 -10.19
C LEU A 151 1.39 -0.69 -11.07
N ALA A 152 0.10 -0.72 -11.41
CA ALA A 152 -0.62 0.34 -12.09
C ALA A 152 -1.94 0.62 -11.38
N THR A 153 -2.48 1.83 -11.56
CA THR A 153 -3.80 2.22 -11.04
C THR A 153 -4.79 2.31 -12.21
N CYS A 154 -5.94 1.65 -12.07
CA CYS A 154 -7.01 1.75 -13.04
C CYS A 154 -7.64 3.14 -13.02
N GLN A 155 -7.78 3.76 -14.20
CA GLN A 155 -8.37 5.09 -14.32
C GLN A 155 -9.86 5.15 -14.08
N LEU A 156 -10.57 4.04 -14.28
CA LEU A 156 -12.02 3.99 -14.11
C LEU A 156 -12.44 3.66 -12.70
N CYS A 157 -11.79 2.66 -12.09
CA CYS A 157 -12.20 2.17 -10.76
C CYS A 157 -11.15 2.36 -9.68
N ALA A 158 -10.02 2.99 -10.00
CA ALA A 158 -8.88 3.24 -9.11
C ALA A 158 -8.26 2.00 -8.45
N ILE A 159 -8.65 0.78 -8.84
CA ILE A 159 -8.01 -0.44 -8.34
C ILE A 159 -6.54 -0.46 -8.74
N VAL A 160 -5.68 -0.88 -7.81
CA VAL A 160 -4.26 -1.11 -8.09
C VAL A 160 -4.06 -2.57 -8.49
N PHE A 161 -3.36 -2.81 -9.58
CA PHE A 161 -3.14 -4.13 -10.16
C PHE A 161 -1.72 -4.25 -10.73
N PRO A 162 -1.20 -5.48 -10.99
CA PRO A 162 0.12 -5.65 -11.59
C PRO A 162 0.24 -4.92 -12.92
N SER A 163 1.34 -4.15 -13.07
CA SER A 163 1.58 -3.41 -14.31
C SER A 163 1.86 -4.39 -15.47
N PRO A 164 1.20 -4.23 -16.61
CA PRO A 164 1.44 -5.10 -17.78
C PRO A 164 2.81 -4.90 -18.44
N VAL A 165 3.58 -3.93 -17.99
CA VAL A 165 4.83 -3.48 -18.67
C VAL A 165 6.01 -4.43 -18.48
N GLU A 166 6.00 -5.30 -17.48
CA GLU A 166 7.15 -6.15 -17.16
C GLU A 166 7.05 -7.60 -17.69
N SER A 167 6.04 -7.95 -18.47
CA SER A 167 6.11 -9.22 -19.17
C SER A 167 7.05 -9.06 -20.37
N GLU A 168 8.22 -9.70 -20.32
CA GLU A 168 9.19 -9.80 -21.44
C GLU A 168 8.57 -10.31 -22.76
N ASN A 169 7.29 -10.64 -22.78
CA ASN A 169 6.51 -11.19 -23.88
C ASN A 169 5.44 -10.24 -24.47
N GLY A 170 5.63 -8.95 -24.41
CA GLY A 170 4.87 -8.03 -25.30
C GLY A 170 3.46 -7.64 -24.82
N GLY A 171 3.04 -7.93 -23.61
CA GLY A 171 1.72 -7.54 -23.08
C GLY A 171 1.52 -6.02 -22.92
N SER A 172 2.60 -5.25 -22.90
CA SER A 172 2.58 -3.79 -22.76
C SER A 172 2.03 -3.07 -24.00
N LEU A 173 2.35 -3.56 -25.20
CA LEU A 173 1.88 -2.98 -26.46
C LEU A 173 0.36 -3.15 -26.63
N PHE A 174 -0.18 -4.30 -26.25
CA PHE A 174 -1.60 -4.60 -26.32
C PHE A 174 -2.48 -3.60 -25.56
N TRP A 175 -2.08 -3.21 -24.34
CA TRP A 175 -2.82 -2.24 -23.55
C TRP A 175 -2.77 -0.83 -24.11
N ASN A 176 -1.62 -0.42 -24.65
CA ASN A 176 -1.46 0.89 -25.26
C ASN A 176 -2.23 1.00 -26.59
N GLU A 177 -2.30 -0.08 -27.37
CA GLU A 177 -3.02 -0.12 -28.64
C GLU A 177 -4.54 -0.08 -28.42
N ILE A 178 -5.08 -0.90 -27.53
CA ILE A 178 -6.52 -0.88 -27.20
C ILE A 178 -6.93 0.49 -26.64
N TRP A 179 -6.09 1.09 -25.78
CA TRP A 179 -6.35 2.40 -25.23
C TRP A 179 -6.36 3.49 -26.33
N ALA A 180 -5.39 3.46 -27.22
CA ALA A 180 -5.31 4.40 -28.33
C ALA A 180 -6.48 4.27 -29.32
N GLU A 181 -6.96 3.07 -29.55
CA GLU A 181 -8.05 2.77 -30.47
C GLU A 181 -9.41 3.20 -29.92
N HIS A 182 -9.70 2.92 -28.61
CA HIS A 182 -11.02 3.18 -28.03
C HIS A 182 -11.20 4.59 -27.44
N PHE A 183 -10.16 5.24 -26.99
CA PHE A 183 -10.24 6.50 -26.26
C PHE A 183 -9.51 7.68 -26.93
N GLY A 184 -8.95 7.46 -28.12
CA GLY A 184 -8.17 8.46 -28.82
C GLY A 184 -6.81 8.75 -28.18
N ARG A 185 -5.97 9.42 -28.93
CA ARG A 185 -4.59 9.75 -28.53
C ARG A 185 -4.57 10.81 -27.44
N LEU A 186 -4.65 10.41 -26.20
CA LEU A 186 -4.19 11.23 -25.11
C LEU A 186 -2.68 10.98 -24.93
N ARG A 187 -1.89 11.65 -25.76
CA ARG A 187 -0.44 11.71 -25.59
C ARG A 187 -0.14 12.63 -24.42
N ASN A 188 0.25 12.06 -23.30
CA ASN A 188 1.05 12.74 -22.31
C ASN A 188 2.33 11.94 -22.09
N GLU A 189 3.45 12.53 -22.45
CA GLU A 189 4.78 11.91 -22.50
C GLU A 189 5.45 11.81 -21.11
N SER A 190 4.72 12.08 -20.03
CA SER A 190 5.30 11.93 -18.70
C SER A 190 5.34 10.45 -18.28
N VAL A 191 6.49 10.00 -17.86
CA VAL A 191 6.77 8.63 -17.38
C VAL A 191 5.80 8.21 -16.24
N TYR A 192 5.14 9.15 -15.61
CA TYR A 192 4.21 8.96 -14.49
C TYR A 192 2.73 8.89 -14.91
N ASP A 193 2.40 9.10 -16.18
CA ASP A 193 1.02 9.14 -16.67
C ASP A 193 0.65 7.83 -17.40
N ARG A 194 1.03 6.69 -16.83
CA ARG A 194 0.60 5.39 -17.35
C ARG A 194 -0.85 5.14 -17.01
N ARG A 195 -1.71 5.64 -17.86
CA ARG A 195 -3.15 5.41 -17.83
C ARG A 195 -3.40 3.95 -18.18
N ALA A 196 -3.81 3.17 -17.21
CA ALA A 196 -4.10 1.76 -17.38
C ALA A 196 -5.56 1.47 -17.06
N LEU A 197 -6.13 0.48 -17.71
CA LEU A 197 -7.41 -0.10 -17.33
C LEU A 197 -7.16 -1.49 -16.74
N CYS A 198 -7.81 -1.78 -15.62
CA CYS A 198 -7.76 -3.13 -15.09
C CYS A 198 -8.54 -4.10 -15.99
N PRO A 199 -8.24 -5.42 -15.95
CA PRO A 199 -8.88 -6.41 -16.80
C PRO A 199 -10.42 -6.43 -16.73
N ASP A 200 -10.97 -6.11 -15.55
CA ASP A 200 -12.44 -6.09 -15.36
C ASP A 200 -13.08 -4.89 -16.01
N CYS A 201 -12.50 -3.70 -15.88
CA CYS A 201 -13.00 -2.51 -16.54
C CYS A 201 -12.91 -2.63 -18.06
N LEU A 202 -11.82 -3.21 -18.56
CA LEU A 202 -11.67 -3.44 -20.00
C LEU A 202 -12.77 -4.36 -20.53
N ARG A 203 -12.99 -5.54 -19.91
CA ARG A 203 -14.05 -6.47 -20.32
C ARG A 203 -15.44 -5.83 -20.30
N ASN A 204 -15.71 -4.95 -19.33
CA ASN A 204 -16.99 -4.26 -19.28
C ASN A 204 -17.17 -3.23 -20.38
N LEU A 205 -16.10 -2.52 -20.75
CA LEU A 205 -16.12 -1.58 -21.89
C LEU A 205 -16.33 -2.31 -23.23
N GLU A 206 -15.65 -3.45 -23.42
CA GLU A 206 -15.84 -4.28 -24.62
C GLU A 206 -17.29 -4.78 -24.76
N LYS A 207 -17.95 -5.19 -23.67
CA LYS A 207 -19.36 -5.55 -23.68
C LYS A 207 -20.26 -4.39 -24.09
N ILE A 208 -20.03 -3.20 -23.52
CA ILE A 208 -20.82 -2.01 -23.85
C ILE A 208 -20.65 -1.63 -25.33
N ALA A 209 -19.43 -1.75 -25.88
CA ALA A 209 -19.17 -1.48 -27.28
C ALA A 209 -19.94 -2.46 -28.19
N THR A 210 -19.87 -3.75 -27.91
CA THR A 210 -20.57 -4.78 -28.73
C THR A 210 -22.10 -4.69 -28.66
N GLU A 211 -22.68 -4.24 -27.56
CA GLU A 211 -24.13 -4.04 -27.41
C GLU A 211 -24.65 -2.79 -28.16
N ARG A 212 -23.77 -1.83 -28.54
CA ARG A 212 -24.17 -0.66 -29.32
C ARG A 212 -24.16 -0.89 -30.83
N ASP A 213 -23.41 -1.87 -31.30
CA ASP A 213 -23.22 -2.18 -32.72
C ASP A 213 -24.19 -3.25 -33.25
N GLY A 214 -25.07 -3.78 -32.39
CA GLY A 214 -26.09 -4.78 -32.71
C GLY A 214 -27.52 -4.25 -32.50
#